data_e5595b7fd568812dcddc2b601bdd82fc
#
_entry.id   e5595b7fd568812dcddc2b601bdd82fc
#
_cell.length_a   1.000
_cell.length_b   1.000
_cell.length_c   1.000
_cell.angle_alpha   90.00
_cell.angle_beta   90.00
_cell.angle_gamma   90.00
#
_symmetry.space_group_name_H-M   'P 1'
#
loop_
_entity.id
_entity.type
_entity.pdbx_description
1 polymer ?
#
loop_
_entity_poly.entity_id
_entity_poly.type
_entity_poly.pdbx_seq_one_letter_code
_entity_poly.pdbx_strand_id
1 'polypeptide(L)'
;MGLLIFWPGMMSHDSIIQWNQLSQNRYSNLQPVFHTLFMKSITMIWDSPGAVCLVQILMLGTLLGFFLKELESLGIKKKYIWLSSALIAINPINIVLSITLWKDILYTILVLWCCLMFLKIGKIKTQFYSKTYNIILLPIVFVLPYLVRWNGLFILIGCFFFLYLLFPDKRRINAT
;
A
#
# COMPACT_ATOMS: atom_id res chain seq x y z
N MET A 1 6.03 -2.53 -19.72
CA MET A 1 6.36 -1.71 -20.91
C MET A 1 6.81 -0.31 -20.52
N GLY A 2 6.08 0.48 -19.71
CA GLY A 2 6.48 1.85 -19.31
C GLY A 2 7.88 1.96 -18.71
N LEU A 3 8.26 1.08 -17.75
CA LEU A 3 9.58 1.12 -17.13
C LEU A 3 10.74 0.84 -18.12
N LEU A 4 10.50 0.02 -19.15
CA LEU A 4 11.51 -0.24 -20.17
C LEU A 4 11.77 0.98 -21.07
N ILE A 5 10.72 1.78 -21.33
CA ILE A 5 10.82 3.00 -22.15
C ILE A 5 11.47 4.14 -21.37
N PHE A 6 11.17 4.26 -20.09
CA PHE A 6 11.64 5.34 -19.21
C PHE A 6 12.66 4.86 -18.17
N TRP A 7 13.47 3.86 -18.54
CA TRP A 7 14.53 3.37 -17.64
C TRP A 7 15.53 4.49 -17.28
N PRO A 8 15.93 4.62 -16.01
CA PRO A 8 15.65 3.81 -14.82
C PRO A 8 14.41 4.24 -14.01
N GLY A 9 13.46 4.90 -14.60
CA GLY A 9 12.28 5.47 -13.98
C GLY A 9 12.32 7.00 -13.91
N MET A 10 11.22 7.59 -13.43
CA MET A 10 11.09 9.04 -13.30
C MET A 10 11.30 9.46 -11.85
N MET A 11 11.95 10.61 -11.64
CA MET A 11 12.16 11.17 -10.31
C MET A 11 11.53 12.56 -10.22
N SER A 12 10.75 12.80 -9.17
CA SER A 12 10.25 14.12 -8.80
C SER A 12 11.32 14.86 -7.97
N HIS A 13 11.11 16.16 -7.75
CA HIS A 13 11.97 16.95 -6.86
C HIS A 13 12.12 16.30 -5.47
N ASP A 14 11.01 15.86 -4.87
CA ASP A 14 11.01 15.16 -3.57
C ASP A 14 11.82 13.85 -3.63
N SER A 15 11.70 13.11 -4.73
CA SER A 15 12.44 11.85 -4.91
C SER A 15 13.95 12.09 -5.02
N ILE A 16 14.36 13.15 -5.70
CA ILE A 16 15.77 13.53 -5.80
C ILE A 16 16.34 13.91 -4.43
N ILE A 17 15.58 14.66 -3.63
CA ILE A 17 15.99 15.00 -2.25
C ILE A 17 16.19 13.73 -1.43
N GLN A 18 15.22 12.80 -1.47
CA GLN A 18 15.31 11.54 -0.73
C GLN A 18 16.44 10.64 -1.24
N TRP A 19 16.69 10.61 -2.53
CA TRP A 19 17.82 9.89 -3.13
C TRP A 19 19.17 10.45 -2.66
N ASN A 20 19.30 11.77 -2.58
CA ASN A 20 20.49 12.42 -2.04
C ASN A 20 20.69 12.15 -0.55
N GLN A 21 19.59 12.10 0.24
CA GLN A 21 19.65 11.70 1.65
C GLN A 21 20.16 10.26 1.81
N LEU A 22 19.75 9.38 0.92
CA LEU A 22 20.15 7.98 0.91
C LEU A 22 21.64 7.85 0.59
N SER A 23 22.15 8.54 -0.47
CA SER A 23 23.55 8.49 -0.89
C SER A 23 24.49 9.09 0.15
N GLN A 24 24.05 10.13 0.88
CA GLN A 24 24.86 10.82 1.90
C GLN A 24 24.70 10.22 3.30
N ASN A 25 23.79 9.24 3.50
CA ASN A 25 23.38 8.71 4.80
C ASN A 25 22.94 9.81 5.80
N ARG A 26 22.37 10.91 5.29
CA ARG A 26 21.90 12.06 6.08
C ARG A 26 20.38 12.17 5.93
N TYR A 27 19.65 11.80 6.98
CA TYR A 27 18.19 11.84 6.99
C TYR A 27 17.71 13.16 7.62
N SER A 28 16.71 13.78 7.00
CA SER A 28 16.05 14.97 7.54
C SER A 28 14.54 14.73 7.66
N ASN A 29 13.89 15.41 8.61
CA ASN A 29 12.44 15.29 8.81
C ASN A 29 11.60 16.06 7.77
N LEU A 30 12.23 16.65 6.73
CA LEU A 30 11.52 17.31 5.63
C LEU A 30 10.64 16.32 4.83
N GLN A 31 11.08 15.06 4.77
CA GLN A 31 10.34 13.96 4.12
C GLN A 31 10.21 12.78 5.08
N PRO A 32 9.14 11.99 5.00
CA PRO A 32 8.98 10.79 5.82
C PRO A 32 10.15 9.82 5.65
N VAL A 33 10.88 9.61 6.73
CA VAL A 33 12.10 8.77 6.75
C VAL A 33 11.81 7.33 6.33
N PHE A 34 10.60 6.84 6.59
CA PHE A 34 10.21 5.47 6.26
C PHE A 34 10.33 5.15 4.77
N HIS A 35 9.92 6.08 3.87
CA HIS A 35 10.09 5.88 2.43
C HIS A 35 11.57 5.85 2.03
N THR A 36 12.40 6.69 2.63
CA THR A 36 13.85 6.68 2.38
C THR A 36 14.49 5.37 2.84
N LEU A 37 14.06 4.82 4.00
CA LEU A 37 14.52 3.52 4.48
C LEU A 37 14.04 2.37 3.59
N PHE A 38 12.82 2.45 3.06
CA PHE A 38 12.31 1.50 2.08
C PHE A 38 13.17 1.50 0.81
N MET A 39 13.48 2.67 0.25
CA MET A 39 14.40 2.78 -0.88
C MET A 39 15.78 2.20 -0.54
N LYS A 40 16.32 2.54 0.65
CA LYS A 40 17.62 2.03 1.09
C LYS A 40 17.67 0.50 1.12
N SER A 41 16.63 -0.15 1.62
CA SER A 41 16.58 -1.62 1.70
C SER A 41 16.68 -2.28 0.32
N ILE A 42 16.13 -1.63 -0.71
CA ILE A 42 16.18 -2.13 -2.10
C ILE A 42 17.54 -1.84 -2.74
N THR A 43 18.05 -0.61 -2.55
CA THR A 43 19.32 -0.18 -3.16
C THR A 43 20.53 -0.89 -2.57
N MET A 44 20.43 -1.48 -1.38
CA MET A 44 21.45 -2.37 -0.83
C MET A 44 21.65 -3.64 -1.68
N ILE A 45 20.62 -4.06 -2.44
CA ILE A 45 20.67 -5.26 -3.30
C ILE A 45 20.99 -4.81 -4.74
N TRP A 46 20.35 -3.75 -5.20
CA TRP A 46 20.52 -3.23 -6.55
C TRP A 46 20.45 -1.71 -6.52
N ASP A 47 21.61 -1.06 -6.59
CA ASP A 47 21.76 0.40 -6.50
C ASP A 47 21.30 1.09 -7.80
N SER A 48 19.97 1.20 -7.95
CA SER A 48 19.33 1.83 -9.09
C SER A 48 17.93 2.33 -8.70
N PRO A 49 17.53 3.55 -9.14
CA PRO A 49 16.14 4.01 -9.06
C PRO A 49 15.17 3.04 -9.73
N GLY A 50 15.58 2.41 -10.82
CA GLY A 50 14.79 1.39 -11.53
C GLY A 50 14.47 0.15 -10.70
N ALA A 51 15.35 -0.24 -9.78
CA ALA A 51 15.09 -1.33 -8.84
C ALA A 51 13.93 -0.99 -7.91
N VAL A 52 13.90 0.24 -7.39
CA VAL A 52 12.81 0.72 -6.52
C VAL A 52 11.49 0.77 -7.29
N CYS A 53 11.49 1.34 -8.51
CA CYS A 53 10.30 1.37 -9.38
C CYS A 53 9.80 -0.05 -9.68
N LEU A 54 10.69 -1.00 -9.98
CA LEU A 54 10.34 -2.39 -10.23
C LEU A 54 9.65 -3.02 -9.03
N VAL A 55 10.22 -2.85 -7.83
CA VAL A 55 9.63 -3.37 -6.58
C VAL A 55 8.25 -2.74 -6.34
N GLN A 56 8.09 -1.42 -6.52
CA GLN A 56 6.80 -0.74 -6.40
C GLN A 56 5.75 -1.30 -7.36
N ILE A 57 6.12 -1.52 -8.63
CA ILE A 57 5.22 -2.09 -9.65
C ILE A 57 4.80 -3.50 -9.26
N LEU A 58 5.75 -4.34 -8.82
CA LEU A 58 5.47 -5.71 -8.39
C LEU A 58 4.56 -5.75 -7.15
N MET A 59 4.83 -4.90 -6.16
CA MET A 59 3.99 -4.78 -4.96
C MET A 59 2.56 -4.33 -5.31
N LEU A 60 2.44 -3.29 -6.13
CA LEU A 60 1.14 -2.76 -6.56
C LEU A 60 0.35 -3.81 -7.35
N GLY A 61 0.98 -4.45 -8.34
CA GLY A 61 0.35 -5.47 -9.16
C GLY A 61 -0.09 -6.69 -8.36
N THR A 62 0.76 -7.15 -7.44
CA THR A 62 0.45 -8.29 -6.57
C THR A 62 -0.73 -7.99 -5.64
N LEU A 63 -0.72 -6.83 -4.97
CA LEU A 63 -1.81 -6.43 -4.07
C LEU A 63 -3.10 -6.18 -4.82
N LEU A 64 -3.04 -5.56 -6.00
CA LEU A 64 -4.21 -5.37 -6.86
C LEU A 64 -4.79 -6.73 -7.28
N GLY A 65 -3.95 -7.69 -7.64
CA GLY A 65 -4.39 -9.05 -7.96
C GLY A 65 -5.10 -9.74 -6.80
N PHE A 66 -4.57 -9.64 -5.58
CA PHE A 66 -5.24 -10.16 -4.38
C PHE A 66 -6.54 -9.43 -4.08
N PHE A 67 -6.59 -8.11 -4.24
CA PHE A 67 -7.78 -7.31 -4.05
C PHE A 67 -8.90 -7.72 -5.03
N LEU A 68 -8.59 -7.86 -6.31
CA LEU A 68 -9.53 -8.27 -7.34
C LEU A 68 -10.04 -9.70 -7.12
N LYS A 69 -9.15 -10.61 -6.70
CA LYS A 69 -9.54 -11.97 -6.31
C LYS A 69 -10.50 -11.98 -5.10
N GLU A 70 -10.29 -11.09 -4.13
CA GLU A 70 -11.20 -11.00 -2.99
C GLU A 70 -12.56 -10.45 -3.42
N LEU A 71 -12.62 -9.47 -4.34
CA LEU A 71 -13.87 -8.98 -4.92
C LEU A 71 -14.64 -10.08 -5.68
N GLU A 72 -13.94 -10.94 -6.43
CA GLU A 72 -14.54 -12.12 -7.08
C GLU A 72 -15.18 -13.05 -6.04
N SER A 73 -14.50 -13.29 -4.92
CA SER A 73 -14.99 -14.14 -3.84
C SER A 73 -16.22 -13.58 -3.12
N LEU A 74 -16.47 -12.27 -3.23
CA LEU A 74 -17.67 -11.58 -2.74
C LEU A 74 -18.83 -11.60 -3.76
N GLY A 75 -18.67 -12.29 -4.89
CA GLY A 75 -19.73 -12.49 -5.89
C GLY A 75 -19.72 -11.47 -7.03
N ILE A 76 -18.72 -10.61 -7.13
CA ILE A 76 -18.59 -9.69 -8.27
C ILE A 76 -18.30 -10.51 -9.53
N LYS A 77 -19.09 -10.29 -10.59
CA LYS A 77 -18.94 -11.02 -11.84
C LYS A 77 -17.58 -10.77 -12.49
N LYS A 78 -16.93 -11.83 -12.95
CA LYS A 78 -15.59 -11.77 -13.60
C LYS A 78 -15.46 -10.72 -14.69
N LYS A 79 -16.51 -10.49 -15.47
CA LYS A 79 -16.50 -9.47 -16.53
C LYS A 79 -16.19 -8.05 -16.01
N TYR A 80 -16.72 -7.69 -14.85
CA TYR A 80 -16.45 -6.37 -14.25
C TYR A 80 -15.04 -6.29 -13.67
N ILE A 81 -14.53 -7.40 -13.12
CA ILE A 81 -13.16 -7.51 -12.64
C ILE A 81 -12.17 -7.34 -13.79
N TRP A 82 -12.39 -8.05 -14.91
CA TRP A 82 -11.55 -7.93 -16.10
C TRP A 82 -11.62 -6.52 -16.71
N LEU A 83 -12.82 -5.93 -16.79
CA LEU A 83 -13.00 -4.57 -17.32
C LEU A 83 -12.26 -3.54 -16.44
N SER A 84 -12.45 -3.57 -15.12
CA SER A 84 -11.76 -2.65 -14.21
C SER A 84 -10.23 -2.84 -14.23
N SER A 85 -9.76 -4.09 -14.30
CA SER A 85 -8.32 -4.37 -14.42
C SER A 85 -7.74 -3.79 -15.71
N ALA A 86 -8.44 -3.95 -16.83
CA ALA A 86 -8.01 -3.40 -18.11
C ALA A 86 -7.99 -1.86 -18.09
N LEU A 87 -9.02 -1.22 -17.53
CA LEU A 87 -9.08 0.24 -17.38
C LEU A 87 -7.94 0.76 -16.51
N ILE A 88 -7.63 0.10 -15.40
CA ILE A 88 -6.51 0.46 -14.53
C ILE A 88 -5.17 0.31 -15.27
N ALA A 89 -4.99 -0.79 -16.01
CA ALA A 89 -3.73 -1.11 -16.68
C ALA A 89 -3.45 -0.21 -17.89
N ILE A 90 -4.49 0.22 -18.62
CA ILE A 90 -4.37 1.05 -19.84
C ILE A 90 -4.29 2.54 -19.49
N ASN A 91 -4.73 2.96 -18.30
CA ASN A 91 -4.73 4.36 -17.90
C ASN A 91 -3.30 4.92 -17.91
N PRO A 92 -2.99 5.93 -18.76
CA PRO A 92 -1.63 6.48 -18.89
C PRO A 92 -1.13 7.10 -17.59
N ILE A 93 -2.02 7.67 -16.78
CA ILE A 93 -1.65 8.25 -15.47
C ILE A 93 -1.12 7.15 -14.56
N ASN A 94 -1.78 6.00 -14.48
CA ASN A 94 -1.31 4.87 -13.67
C ASN A 94 0.03 4.34 -14.15
N ILE A 95 0.25 4.30 -15.48
CA ILE A 95 1.52 3.88 -16.07
C ILE A 95 2.64 4.84 -15.64
N VAL A 96 2.44 6.15 -15.81
CA VAL A 96 3.44 7.18 -15.46
C VAL A 96 3.71 7.17 -13.96
N LEU A 97 2.68 7.15 -13.12
CA LEU A 97 2.84 7.11 -11.67
C LEU A 97 3.58 5.85 -11.21
N SER A 98 3.27 4.69 -11.77
CA SER A 98 3.90 3.43 -11.35
C SER A 98 5.40 3.36 -11.60
N ILE A 99 5.91 4.11 -12.59
CA ILE A 99 7.34 4.20 -12.91
C ILE A 99 8.02 5.42 -12.26
N THR A 100 7.28 6.22 -11.51
CA THR A 100 7.82 7.37 -10.79
C THR A 100 8.24 6.93 -9.38
N LEU A 101 9.45 7.31 -8.99
CA LEU A 101 9.96 7.09 -7.65
C LEU A 101 9.30 8.08 -6.68
N TRP A 102 8.11 7.75 -6.19
CA TRP A 102 7.33 8.68 -5.38
C TRP A 102 6.77 8.01 -4.13
N LYS A 103 6.90 8.67 -2.97
CA LYS A 103 6.33 8.19 -1.71
C LYS A 103 4.83 7.89 -1.79
N ASP A 104 4.11 8.62 -2.67
CA ASP A 104 2.68 8.47 -2.85
C ASP A 104 2.30 7.12 -3.49
N ILE A 105 3.21 6.51 -4.26
CA ILE A 105 2.99 5.17 -4.80
C ILE A 105 3.04 4.13 -3.68
N LEU A 106 4.07 4.19 -2.82
CA LEU A 106 4.14 3.31 -1.65
C LEU A 106 2.94 3.52 -0.72
N TYR A 107 2.55 4.79 -0.50
CA TYR A 107 1.35 5.12 0.26
C TYR A 107 0.09 4.46 -0.33
N THR A 108 -0.11 4.57 -1.65
CA THR A 108 -1.26 3.96 -2.35
C THR A 108 -1.27 2.43 -2.19
N ILE A 109 -0.10 1.79 -2.30
CA ILE A 109 0.06 0.34 -2.07
C ILE A 109 -0.39 -0.03 -0.66
N LEU A 110 0.03 0.73 0.35
CA LEU A 110 -0.30 0.47 1.75
C LEU A 110 -1.79 0.72 2.05
N VAL A 111 -2.40 1.75 1.46
CA VAL A 111 -3.85 2.00 1.56
C VAL A 111 -4.63 0.86 0.90
N LEU A 112 -4.21 0.40 -0.28
CA LEU A 112 -4.83 -0.77 -0.93
C LEU A 112 -4.71 -2.02 -0.05
N TRP A 113 -3.60 -2.19 0.67
CA TRP A 113 -3.44 -3.29 1.62
C TRP A 113 -4.40 -3.18 2.81
N CYS A 114 -4.61 -1.96 3.35
CA CYS A 114 -5.65 -1.73 4.36
C CYS A 114 -7.04 -2.11 3.85
N CYS A 115 -7.40 -1.69 2.64
CA CYS A 115 -8.68 -2.05 2.02
C CYS A 115 -8.84 -3.58 1.85
N LEU A 116 -7.78 -4.27 1.42
CA LEU A 116 -7.78 -5.73 1.32
C LEU A 116 -8.00 -6.40 2.68
N MET A 117 -7.37 -5.89 3.76
CA MET A 117 -7.60 -6.39 5.11
C MET A 117 -9.05 -6.21 5.55
N PHE A 118 -9.66 -5.04 5.26
CA PHE A 118 -11.07 -4.80 5.57
C PHE A 118 -12.01 -5.75 4.83
N LEU A 119 -11.79 -6.02 3.55
CA LEU A 119 -12.58 -6.99 2.81
C LEU A 119 -12.49 -8.39 3.45
N LYS A 120 -11.29 -8.82 3.82
CA LYS A 120 -11.09 -10.10 4.51
C LYS A 120 -11.76 -10.15 5.88
N ILE A 121 -11.63 -9.10 6.70
CA ILE A 121 -12.28 -9.03 8.01
C ILE A 121 -13.80 -9.06 7.85
N GLY A 122 -14.36 -8.28 6.93
CA GLY A 122 -15.81 -8.26 6.66
C GLY A 122 -16.36 -9.62 6.25
N LYS A 123 -15.58 -10.42 5.50
CA LYS A 123 -15.95 -11.74 5.03
C LYS A 123 -15.88 -12.80 6.12
N ILE A 124 -14.76 -12.88 6.88
CA ILE A 124 -14.48 -13.98 7.82
C ILE A 124 -14.81 -13.58 9.26
N LYS A 125 -15.08 -12.29 9.52
CA LYS A 125 -15.46 -11.76 10.85
C LYS A 125 -14.55 -12.30 11.97
N THR A 126 -15.15 -12.99 12.95
CA THR A 126 -14.44 -13.53 14.13
C THR A 126 -13.36 -14.55 13.78
N GLN A 127 -13.50 -15.32 12.69
CA GLN A 127 -12.49 -16.30 12.27
C GLN A 127 -11.18 -15.62 11.80
N PHE A 128 -11.22 -14.33 11.43
CA PHE A 128 -10.01 -13.59 11.11
C PHE A 128 -9.04 -13.55 12.30
N TYR A 129 -9.57 -13.40 13.50
CA TYR A 129 -8.79 -13.29 14.74
C TYR A 129 -8.38 -14.64 15.34
N SER A 130 -8.85 -15.77 14.81
CA SER A 130 -8.42 -17.09 15.27
C SER A 130 -6.96 -17.38 14.95
N LYS A 131 -6.39 -16.68 13.97
CA LYS A 131 -4.99 -16.84 13.56
C LYS A 131 -4.13 -15.71 14.13
N THR A 132 -3.18 -16.06 15.00
CA THR A 132 -2.29 -15.12 15.71
C THR A 132 -1.58 -14.14 14.76
N TYR A 133 -1.13 -14.62 13.59
CA TYR A 133 -0.45 -13.75 12.63
C TYR A 133 -1.34 -12.61 12.12
N ASN A 134 -2.66 -12.81 12.00
CA ASN A 134 -3.59 -11.75 11.59
C ASN A 134 -3.68 -10.64 12.64
N ILE A 135 -3.64 -11.01 13.93
CA ILE A 135 -3.70 -10.05 15.05
C ILE A 135 -2.46 -9.16 15.05
N ILE A 136 -1.28 -9.75 14.75
CA ILE A 136 -0.02 -9.00 14.69
C ILE A 136 0.07 -8.16 13.42
N LEU A 137 -0.34 -8.72 12.28
CA LEU A 137 -0.24 -8.07 10.97
C LEU A 137 -1.16 -6.85 10.86
N LEU A 138 -2.35 -6.91 11.43
CA LEU A 138 -3.38 -5.87 11.29
C LEU A 138 -2.90 -4.49 11.76
N PRO A 139 -2.42 -4.31 13.01
CA PRO A 139 -1.93 -3.00 13.47
C PRO A 139 -0.72 -2.52 12.65
N ILE A 140 0.16 -3.42 12.24
CA ILE A 140 1.31 -3.08 11.40
C ILE A 140 0.82 -2.47 10.09
N VAL A 141 -0.09 -3.14 9.38
CA VAL A 141 -0.63 -2.67 8.10
C VAL A 141 -1.34 -1.32 8.25
N PHE A 142 -2.04 -1.08 9.37
CA PHE A 142 -2.75 0.18 9.59
C PHE A 142 -1.85 1.36 9.95
N VAL A 143 -0.70 1.10 10.57
CA VAL A 143 0.28 2.16 10.94
C VAL A 143 1.17 2.55 9.75
N LEU A 144 1.48 1.61 8.85
CA LEU A 144 2.41 1.85 7.74
C LEU A 144 2.05 3.05 6.85
N PRO A 145 0.78 3.31 6.45
CA PRO A 145 0.44 4.51 5.68
C PRO A 145 0.81 5.82 6.38
N TYR A 146 0.65 5.89 7.71
CA TYR A 146 1.05 7.05 8.50
C TYR A 146 2.57 7.26 8.49
N LEU A 147 3.36 6.19 8.55
CA LEU A 147 4.82 6.29 8.50
C LEU A 147 5.34 6.77 7.14
N VAL A 148 4.60 6.52 6.06
CA VAL A 148 4.97 6.96 4.69
C VAL A 148 4.50 8.39 4.42
N ARG A 149 3.37 8.79 4.99
CA ARG A 149 2.78 10.11 4.73
C ARG A 149 1.97 10.60 5.93
N TRP A 150 2.15 11.86 6.32
CA TRP A 150 1.43 12.46 7.46
C TRP A 150 -0.10 12.35 7.34
N ASN A 151 -0.64 12.46 6.11
CA ASN A 151 -2.07 12.27 5.84
C ASN A 151 -2.56 10.84 6.13
N GLY A 152 -1.65 9.87 6.27
CA GLY A 152 -1.96 8.52 6.71
C GLY A 152 -2.57 8.43 8.11
N LEU A 153 -2.44 9.50 8.93
CA LEU A 153 -3.12 9.59 10.22
C LEU A 153 -4.65 9.47 10.07
N PHE A 154 -5.22 10.10 9.05
CA PHE A 154 -6.67 10.00 8.78
C PHE A 154 -7.08 8.58 8.38
N ILE A 155 -6.22 7.89 7.62
CA ILE A 155 -6.44 6.47 7.30
C ILE A 155 -6.40 5.61 8.56
N LEU A 156 -5.41 5.84 9.43
CA LEU A 156 -5.28 5.12 10.69
C LEU A 156 -6.52 5.29 11.58
N ILE A 157 -6.99 6.53 11.78
CA ILE A 157 -8.22 6.83 12.52
C ILE A 157 -9.43 6.15 11.87
N GLY A 158 -9.55 6.27 10.54
CA GLY A 158 -10.62 5.61 9.76
C GLY A 158 -10.59 4.09 9.91
N CYS A 159 -9.41 3.48 9.95
CA CYS A 159 -9.23 2.04 10.18
C CYS A 159 -9.78 1.61 11.55
N PHE A 160 -9.43 2.33 12.62
CA PHE A 160 -9.95 2.03 13.96
C PHE A 160 -11.46 2.24 14.05
N PHE A 161 -11.98 3.32 13.46
CA PHE A 161 -13.41 3.58 13.42
C PHE A 161 -14.18 2.48 12.67
N PHE A 162 -13.64 2.02 11.54
CA PHE A 162 -14.24 0.92 10.77
C PHE A 162 -14.24 -0.40 11.55
N LEU A 163 -13.14 -0.74 12.24
CA LEU A 163 -13.10 -1.91 13.11
C LEU A 163 -14.14 -1.81 14.22
N TYR A 164 -14.31 -0.64 14.82
CA TYR A 164 -15.32 -0.39 15.83
C TYR A 164 -16.75 -0.61 15.31
N LEU A 165 -17.04 -0.24 14.05
CA LEU A 165 -18.35 -0.49 13.42
C LEU A 165 -18.58 -1.96 13.07
N LEU A 166 -17.53 -2.70 12.69
CA LEU A 166 -17.63 -4.11 12.33
C LEU A 166 -17.94 -5.03 13.52
N PHE A 167 -17.61 -4.61 14.75
CA PHE A 167 -17.78 -5.40 15.96
C PHE A 167 -18.69 -4.74 17.01
N PRO A 168 -19.98 -4.46 16.69
CA PRO A 168 -20.89 -3.79 17.61
C PRO A 168 -21.27 -4.65 18.84
N ASP A 169 -21.22 -5.97 18.72
CA ASP A 169 -21.74 -6.90 19.73
C ASP A 169 -20.93 -6.97 21.03
N LYS A 170 -19.67 -6.60 21.02
CA LYS A 170 -18.88 -6.51 22.26
C LYS A 170 -19.31 -5.37 23.20
N ARG A 171 -20.15 -4.44 22.74
CA ARG A 171 -20.67 -3.35 23.56
C ARG A 171 -21.78 -3.81 24.52
N ARG A 172 -22.55 -4.84 24.16
CA ARG A 172 -23.66 -5.31 24.98
C ARG A 172 -23.21 -6.13 26.19
N ILE A 173 -21.99 -6.71 26.15
CA ILE A 173 -21.49 -7.58 27.22
C ILE A 173 -20.96 -6.76 28.41
N ASN A 174 -20.53 -5.50 28.20
CA ASN A 174 -20.02 -4.63 29.28
C ASN A 174 -21.09 -3.66 29.85
N ALA A 175 -22.34 -3.76 29.43
CA ALA A 175 -23.44 -2.92 29.87
C ALA A 175 -24.50 -3.68 30.72
N THR A 176 -24.21 -4.92 31.03
CA THR A 176 -24.94 -5.75 32.00
C THR A 176 -24.00 -6.19 33.11
#